data_46e3f1eb25f703551e2f4a4c04c151ca
#
_entry.id   46e3f1eb25f703551e2f4a4c04c151ca
#
_cell.length_a   1.000
_cell.length_b   1.000
_cell.length_c   1.000
_cell.angle_alpha   90.00
_cell.angle_beta   90.00
_cell.angle_gamma   90.00
#
_symmetry.space_group_name_H-M   'P 1'
#
loop_
_entity.id
_entity.type
_entity.pdbx_description
1 polymer ?
#
loop_
_entity_poly.entity_id
_entity_poly.type
_entity_poly.pdbx_seq_one_letter_code
_entity_poly.pdbx_strand_id
1 'polypeptide(L)'
;MSYLLDTDVVSELTRRRPDRRVLRWFEATAEESLHLSVLSLGELRGAVEAERDPRRREKLRVFLERDLPGRFEDRLLPVSPGVAERWGRLLAEAERTVPAIDSLLAATALFHGLRLVTRNVRDFRFPGLDVVNPWEVGG
;
A
#
# COMPACT_ATOMS: atom_id res chain seq x y z
N MET A 1 8.07 12.11 9.11
CA MET A 1 6.77 11.72 8.56
C MET A 1 6.91 10.39 7.85
N SER A 2 6.01 9.47 8.12
CA SER A 2 6.11 8.12 7.60
C SER A 2 4.82 7.70 6.89
N TYR A 3 4.96 6.76 5.96
CA TYR A 3 3.93 6.41 5.01
C TYR A 3 3.68 4.90 4.94
N LEU A 4 2.42 4.52 4.73
CA LEU A 4 2.04 3.17 4.34
C LEU A 4 1.62 3.22 2.88
N LEU A 5 2.25 2.41 2.05
CA LEU A 5 1.96 2.38 0.62
C LEU A 5 0.83 1.38 0.32
N ASP A 6 -0.21 1.84 -0.38
CA ASP A 6 -1.20 0.93 -0.93
C ASP A 6 -0.58 0.12 -2.07
N THR A 7 -1.15 -1.03 -2.36
CA THR A 7 -0.64 -1.96 -3.38
C THR A 7 -0.52 -1.32 -4.76
N ASP A 8 -1.47 -0.45 -5.13
CA ASP A 8 -1.45 0.24 -6.43
C ASP A 8 -0.22 1.13 -6.60
N VAL A 9 0.28 1.69 -5.50
CA VAL A 9 1.45 2.59 -5.52
C VAL A 9 2.73 1.80 -5.81
N VAL A 10 2.93 0.66 -5.12
CA VAL A 10 4.13 -0.16 -5.36
C VAL A 10 4.04 -0.88 -6.71
N SER A 11 2.86 -1.32 -7.12
CA SER A 11 2.71 -1.99 -8.42
C SER A 11 2.92 -1.04 -9.59
N GLU A 12 2.74 0.28 -9.40
CA GLU A 12 3.07 1.27 -10.42
C GLU A 12 4.54 1.18 -10.83
N LEU A 13 5.43 0.86 -9.88
CA LEU A 13 6.87 0.72 -10.14
C LEU A 13 7.19 -0.45 -11.08
N THR A 14 6.28 -1.41 -11.22
CA THR A 14 6.48 -2.58 -12.10
C THR A 14 5.98 -2.35 -13.52
N ARG A 15 5.30 -1.25 -13.78
CA ARG A 15 4.78 -0.94 -15.11
C ARG A 15 5.91 -0.63 -16.06
N ARG A 16 5.70 -0.92 -17.33
CA ARG A 16 6.68 -0.62 -18.38
C ARG A 16 7.02 0.87 -18.43
N ARG A 17 6.00 1.71 -18.23
CA ARG A 17 6.15 3.17 -18.18
C ARG A 17 5.46 3.71 -16.93
N PRO A 18 6.12 3.67 -15.78
CA PRO A 18 5.54 4.21 -14.55
C PRO A 18 5.22 5.69 -14.69
N ASP A 19 4.17 6.13 -14.02
CA ASP A 19 3.78 7.54 -14.01
C ASP A 19 4.91 8.38 -13.40
N ARG A 20 5.31 9.45 -14.10
CA ARG A 20 6.41 10.31 -13.66
C ARG A 20 6.14 10.98 -12.33
N ARG A 21 4.89 11.32 -12.05
CA ARG A 21 4.52 11.96 -10.78
C ARG A 21 4.76 11.01 -9.61
N VAL A 22 4.42 9.74 -9.80
CA VAL A 22 4.67 8.71 -8.79
C VAL A 22 6.17 8.53 -8.57
N LEU A 23 6.95 8.42 -9.65
CA LEU A 23 8.40 8.30 -9.55
C LEU A 23 9.02 9.48 -8.82
N ARG A 24 8.59 10.71 -9.12
CA ARG A 24 9.08 11.91 -8.44
C ARG A 24 8.74 11.88 -6.95
N TRP A 25 7.54 11.41 -6.61
CA TRP A 25 7.15 11.28 -5.22
C TRP A 25 8.09 10.33 -4.47
N PHE A 26 8.40 9.17 -5.05
CA PHE A 26 9.36 8.23 -4.46
C PHE A 26 10.75 8.85 -4.31
N GLU A 27 11.22 9.54 -5.33
CA GLU A 27 12.54 10.19 -5.31
C GLU A 27 12.64 11.27 -4.22
N ALA A 28 11.54 11.98 -3.99
CA ALA A 28 11.49 13.07 -3.01
C ALA A 28 11.24 12.57 -1.58
N THR A 29 10.99 11.28 -1.39
CA THR A 29 10.60 10.72 -0.10
C THR A 29 11.71 9.81 0.44
N ALA A 30 12.03 9.98 1.72
CA ALA A 30 13.06 9.15 2.36
C ALA A 30 12.63 7.67 2.36
N GLU A 31 13.51 6.80 1.89
CA GLU A 31 13.21 5.37 1.78
C GLU A 31 12.82 4.75 3.11
N GLU A 32 13.49 5.13 4.19
CA GLU A 32 13.24 4.62 5.54
C GLU A 32 11.88 5.04 6.10
N SER A 33 11.19 6.00 5.46
CA SER A 33 9.84 6.41 5.86
C SER A 33 8.73 5.59 5.19
N LEU A 34 9.09 4.72 4.26
CA LEU A 34 8.13 3.93 3.48
C LEU A 34 7.89 2.57 4.13
N HIS A 35 6.62 2.23 4.33
CA HIS A 35 6.19 0.97 4.92
C HIS A 35 5.22 0.26 3.99
N LEU A 36 5.18 -1.06 4.07
CA LEU A 36 4.28 -1.88 3.26
C LEU A 36 3.58 -2.89 4.17
N SER A 37 2.32 -3.19 3.91
CA SER A 37 1.57 -4.21 4.64
C SER A 37 1.81 -5.60 4.03
N VAL A 38 1.79 -6.63 4.88
CA VAL A 38 1.75 -8.03 4.41
C VAL A 38 0.55 -8.30 3.52
N LEU A 39 -0.53 -7.52 3.68
CA LEU A 39 -1.71 -7.63 2.81
C LEU A 39 -1.38 -7.33 1.36
N SER A 40 -0.48 -6.37 1.11
CA SER A 40 -0.02 -6.05 -0.24
C SER A 40 0.74 -7.21 -0.87
N LEU A 41 1.47 -8.00 -0.08
CA LEU A 41 2.12 -9.20 -0.60
C LEU A 41 1.09 -10.20 -1.13
N GLY A 42 -0.01 -10.38 -0.39
CA GLY A 42 -1.10 -11.24 -0.83
C GLY A 42 -1.76 -10.77 -2.12
N GLU A 43 -2.04 -9.47 -2.20
CA GLU A 43 -2.62 -8.88 -3.42
C GLU A 43 -1.68 -9.02 -4.62
N LEU A 44 -0.39 -8.79 -4.42
CA LEU A 44 0.61 -8.95 -5.48
C LEU A 44 0.76 -10.41 -5.91
N ARG A 45 0.69 -11.36 -4.97
CA ARG A 45 0.70 -12.79 -5.31
C ARG A 45 -0.51 -13.14 -6.18
N GLY A 46 -1.66 -12.62 -5.84
CA GLY A 46 -2.87 -12.78 -6.66
C GLY A 46 -2.66 -12.25 -8.08
N ALA A 47 -2.02 -11.09 -8.20
CA ALA A 47 -1.70 -10.50 -9.51
C ALA A 47 -0.73 -11.36 -10.30
N VAL A 48 0.30 -11.92 -9.65
CA VAL A 48 1.25 -12.85 -10.30
C VAL A 48 0.52 -14.07 -10.86
N GLU A 49 -0.33 -14.68 -10.02
CA GLU A 49 -1.06 -15.89 -10.43
C GLU A 49 -2.07 -15.63 -11.54
N ALA A 50 -2.65 -14.43 -11.59
CA ALA A 50 -3.63 -14.05 -12.60
C ALA A 50 -3.00 -13.57 -13.92
N GLU A 51 -1.72 -13.20 -13.91
CA GLU A 51 -1.05 -12.66 -15.09
C GLU A 51 -0.80 -13.75 -16.14
N ARG A 52 -1.30 -13.55 -17.35
CA ARG A 52 -1.19 -14.51 -18.44
C ARG A 52 0.05 -14.34 -19.31
N ASP A 53 0.57 -13.11 -19.41
CA ASP A 53 1.79 -12.87 -20.17
C ASP A 53 3.01 -13.39 -19.38
N PRO A 54 3.77 -14.38 -19.91
CA PRO A 54 4.88 -14.99 -19.18
C PRO A 54 5.97 -14.00 -18.78
N ARG A 55 6.26 -13.01 -19.60
CA ARG A 55 7.30 -12.00 -19.27
C ARG A 55 6.84 -11.08 -18.16
N ARG A 56 5.61 -10.62 -18.25
CA ARG A 56 5.00 -9.77 -17.23
C ARG A 56 4.88 -10.52 -15.91
N ARG A 57 4.44 -11.77 -15.97
CA ARG A 57 4.30 -12.64 -14.79
C ARG A 57 5.65 -12.83 -14.09
N GLU A 58 6.70 -13.11 -14.85
CA GLU A 58 8.04 -13.30 -14.29
C GLU A 58 8.56 -12.01 -13.65
N LYS A 59 8.35 -10.88 -14.28
CA LYS A 59 8.72 -9.57 -13.74
C LYS A 59 8.03 -9.32 -12.40
N LEU A 60 6.73 -9.57 -12.34
CA LEU A 60 5.95 -9.40 -11.11
C LEU A 60 6.40 -10.37 -10.01
N ARG A 61 6.70 -11.62 -10.40
CA ARG A 61 7.17 -12.63 -9.46
C ARG A 61 8.49 -12.24 -8.83
N VAL A 62 9.45 -11.79 -9.62
CA VAL A 62 10.76 -11.33 -9.13
C VAL A 62 10.59 -10.12 -8.21
N PHE A 63 9.76 -9.18 -8.60
CA PHE A 63 9.46 -8.01 -7.77
C PHE A 63 8.92 -8.43 -6.40
N LEU A 64 7.94 -9.32 -6.39
CA LEU A 64 7.31 -9.80 -5.16
C LEU A 64 8.26 -10.62 -4.28
N GLU A 65 9.03 -11.54 -4.87
CA GLU A 65 9.81 -12.52 -4.11
C GLU A 65 11.20 -12.04 -3.72
N ARG A 66 11.77 -11.10 -4.48
CA ARG A 66 13.14 -10.61 -4.27
C ARG A 66 13.19 -9.13 -3.92
N ASP A 67 12.59 -8.28 -4.75
CA ASP A 67 12.76 -6.82 -4.62
C ASP A 67 12.05 -6.26 -3.39
N LEU A 68 10.81 -6.64 -3.16
CA LEU A 68 10.04 -6.11 -2.03
C LEU A 68 10.58 -6.52 -0.67
N PRO A 69 10.87 -7.81 -0.42
CA PRO A 69 11.42 -8.20 0.88
C PRO A 69 12.75 -7.51 1.19
N GLY A 70 13.62 -7.39 0.19
CA GLY A 70 14.90 -6.71 0.36
C GLY A 70 14.77 -5.22 0.59
N ARG A 71 13.78 -4.59 -0.05
CA ARG A 71 13.55 -3.15 0.05
C ARG A 71 12.92 -2.74 1.38
N PHE A 72 11.94 -3.50 1.85
CA PHE A 72 11.16 -3.09 3.04
C PHE A 72 11.65 -3.70 4.34
N GLU A 73 12.19 -4.92 4.32
CA GLU A 73 12.73 -5.61 5.51
C GLU A 73 11.82 -5.47 6.74
N ASP A 74 12.28 -4.78 7.78
CA ASP A 74 11.53 -4.55 9.02
C ASP A 74 10.38 -3.55 8.87
N ARG A 75 10.30 -2.89 7.72
CA ARG A 75 9.20 -1.96 7.40
C ARG A 75 8.03 -2.65 6.72
N LEU A 76 8.06 -3.97 6.63
CA LEU A 76 6.95 -4.80 6.20
C LEU A 76 6.08 -5.10 7.42
N LEU A 77 4.89 -4.51 7.47
CA LEU A 77 4.05 -4.52 8.67
C LEU A 77 3.04 -5.67 8.65
N PRO A 78 2.97 -6.45 9.73
CA PRO A 78 1.98 -7.52 9.85
C PRO A 78 0.60 -6.97 10.24
N VAL A 79 -0.42 -7.81 10.10
CA VAL A 79 -1.71 -7.57 10.76
C VAL A 79 -1.56 -8.07 12.20
N SER A 80 -1.09 -7.19 13.06
CA SER A 80 -0.85 -7.48 14.47
C SER A 80 -2.16 -7.46 15.28
N PRO A 81 -2.14 -7.93 16.55
CA PRO A 81 -3.29 -7.77 17.43
C PRO A 81 -3.75 -6.32 17.55
N GLY A 82 -2.81 -5.37 17.65
CA GLY A 82 -3.15 -3.95 17.72
C GLY A 82 -3.83 -3.43 16.46
N VAL A 83 -3.34 -3.84 15.29
CA VAL A 83 -3.98 -3.51 14.01
C VAL A 83 -5.38 -4.11 13.94
N ALA A 84 -5.55 -5.37 14.34
CA ALA A 84 -6.85 -6.04 14.33
C ALA A 84 -7.87 -5.35 15.22
N GLU A 85 -7.46 -4.93 16.42
CA GLU A 85 -8.33 -4.18 17.32
C GLU A 85 -8.71 -2.81 16.77
N ARG A 86 -7.73 -2.12 16.19
CA ARG A 86 -7.99 -0.82 15.55
C ARG A 86 -8.96 -0.97 14.40
N TRP A 87 -8.81 -2.05 13.63
CA TRP A 87 -9.74 -2.39 12.54
C TRP A 87 -11.17 -2.58 13.05
N GLY A 88 -11.33 -3.33 14.15
CA GLY A 88 -12.65 -3.53 14.75
C GLY A 88 -13.33 -2.23 15.13
N ARG A 89 -12.57 -1.29 15.72
CA ARG A 89 -13.08 0.04 16.06
C ARG A 89 -13.47 0.84 14.83
N LEU A 90 -12.66 0.77 13.79
CA LEU A 90 -12.91 1.46 12.53
C LEU A 90 -14.20 0.96 11.88
N LEU A 91 -14.43 -0.35 11.88
CA LEU A 91 -15.65 -0.93 11.33
C LEU A 91 -16.88 -0.46 12.12
N ALA A 92 -16.77 -0.36 13.43
CA ALA A 92 -17.88 0.11 14.27
C ALA A 92 -18.21 1.58 14.04
N GLU A 93 -17.18 2.40 13.75
CA GLU A 93 -17.34 3.83 13.50
C GLU A 93 -17.81 4.14 12.08
N ALA A 94 -17.60 3.22 11.14
CA ALA A 94 -17.96 3.43 9.74
C ALA A 94 -19.49 3.38 9.56
N GLU A 95 -20.01 4.40 8.89
CA GLU A 95 -21.46 4.48 8.61
C GLU A 95 -21.81 3.85 7.25
N ARG A 96 -20.87 3.14 6.66
CA ARG A 96 -20.99 2.52 5.36
C ARG A 96 -20.32 1.15 5.36
N THR A 97 -20.69 0.32 4.41
CA THR A 97 -19.97 -0.93 4.16
C THR A 97 -18.61 -0.60 3.56
N VAL A 98 -17.55 -1.16 4.13
CA VAL A 98 -16.18 -0.93 3.65
C VAL A 98 -15.52 -2.26 3.27
N PRO A 99 -14.74 -2.29 2.18
CA PRO A 99 -14.00 -3.48 1.80
C PRO A 99 -13.02 -3.90 2.89
N ALA A 100 -12.87 -5.19 3.09
CA ALA A 100 -12.04 -5.72 4.18
C ALA A 100 -10.58 -5.29 4.06
N ILE A 101 -9.98 -5.43 2.88
CA ILE A 101 -8.57 -5.11 2.69
C ILE A 101 -8.32 -3.61 2.85
N ASP A 102 -9.15 -2.76 2.25
CA ASP A 102 -9.01 -1.31 2.38
C ASP A 102 -9.12 -0.88 3.84
N SER A 103 -10.08 -1.41 4.56
CA SER A 103 -10.27 -1.06 5.97
C SER A 103 -9.12 -1.57 6.85
N LEU A 104 -8.54 -2.73 6.52
CA LEU A 104 -7.37 -3.26 7.23
C LEU A 104 -6.12 -2.41 6.96
N LEU A 105 -5.94 -1.93 5.74
CA LEU A 105 -4.85 -0.99 5.40
C LEU A 105 -5.03 0.33 6.16
N ALA A 106 -6.25 0.86 6.19
CA ALA A 106 -6.56 2.06 6.95
C ALA A 106 -6.25 1.88 8.45
N ALA A 107 -6.65 0.74 9.02
CA ALA A 107 -6.38 0.42 10.42
C ALA A 107 -4.87 0.29 10.70
N THR A 108 -4.13 -0.28 9.77
CA THR A 108 -2.67 -0.39 9.87
C THR A 108 -2.03 0.99 9.93
N ALA A 109 -2.43 1.88 9.02
CA ALA A 109 -1.91 3.24 8.99
C ALA A 109 -2.28 4.00 10.28
N LEU A 110 -3.52 3.89 10.73
CA LEU A 110 -3.98 4.56 11.95
C LEU A 110 -3.25 4.05 13.19
N PHE A 111 -3.08 2.73 13.30
CA PHE A 111 -2.40 2.13 14.45
C PHE A 111 -0.93 2.57 14.55
N HIS A 112 -0.23 2.62 13.43
CA HIS A 112 1.18 2.99 13.38
C HIS A 112 1.43 4.49 13.21
N GLY A 113 0.37 5.31 13.09
CA GLY A 113 0.53 6.74 12.89
C GLY A 113 1.12 7.11 11.53
N LEU A 114 0.79 6.35 10.50
CA LEU A 114 1.31 6.53 9.14
C LEU A 114 0.28 7.25 8.27
N ARG A 115 0.77 7.97 7.28
CA ARG A 115 -0.08 8.48 6.20
C ARG A 115 -0.24 7.39 5.16
N LEU A 116 -1.45 7.23 4.64
CA LEU A 116 -1.71 6.24 3.59
C LEU A 116 -1.46 6.87 2.22
N VAL A 117 -0.67 6.20 1.40
CA VAL A 117 -0.37 6.62 0.03
C VAL A 117 -1.16 5.73 -0.91
N THR A 118 -2.08 6.32 -1.68
CA THR A 118 -2.97 5.58 -2.57
C THR A 118 -3.48 6.46 -3.70
N ARG A 119 -3.86 5.83 -4.80
CA ARG A 119 -4.56 6.51 -5.89
C ARG A 119 -6.05 6.62 -5.57
N ASN A 120 -6.60 5.67 -4.81
CA ASN A 120 -8.05 5.55 -4.54
C ASN A 120 -8.45 6.29 -3.27
N VAL A 121 -8.24 7.61 -3.24
CA VAL A 121 -8.50 8.45 -2.06
C VAL A 121 -9.93 8.28 -1.52
N ARG A 122 -10.91 8.12 -2.42
CA ARG A 122 -12.32 7.97 -2.03
C ARG A 122 -12.59 6.76 -1.14
N ASP A 123 -11.84 5.69 -1.35
CA ASP A 123 -12.04 4.44 -0.61
C ASP A 123 -11.44 4.49 0.79
N PHE A 124 -10.67 5.55 1.10
CA PHE A 124 -9.94 5.68 2.36
C PHE A 124 -10.37 6.91 3.17
N ARG A 125 -11.65 7.26 3.11
CA ARG A 125 -12.20 8.35 3.92
C ARG A 125 -12.60 7.82 5.29
N PHE A 126 -11.65 7.82 6.20
CA PHE A 126 -11.84 7.40 7.59
C PHE A 126 -11.38 8.50 8.54
N PRO A 127 -12.08 8.68 9.69
CA PRO A 127 -11.68 9.71 10.64
C PRO A 127 -10.23 9.53 11.10
N GLY A 128 -9.48 10.61 11.07
CA GLY A 128 -8.08 10.62 11.52
C GLY A 128 -7.06 10.08 10.55
N LEU A 129 -7.50 9.56 9.40
CA LEU A 129 -6.57 9.02 8.40
C LEU A 129 -6.18 10.11 7.40
N ASP A 130 -4.88 10.39 7.32
CA ASP A 130 -4.31 11.26 6.30
C ASP A 130 -3.97 10.44 5.06
N VAL A 131 -4.35 10.94 3.90
CA VAL A 131 -4.18 10.23 2.63
C VAL A 131 -3.42 11.11 1.64
N VAL A 132 -2.46 10.52 0.94
CA VAL A 132 -1.65 11.17 -0.08
C VAL A 132 -1.85 10.44 -1.42
N ASN A 133 -2.14 11.19 -2.46
CA ASN A 133 -2.22 10.65 -3.81
C ASN A 133 -1.02 11.12 -4.64
N PRO A 134 -0.02 10.26 -4.90
CA PRO A 134 1.18 10.68 -5.62
C PRO A 134 0.93 10.95 -7.12
N TRP A 135 -0.21 10.54 -7.66
CA TRP A 135 -0.59 10.89 -9.04
C TRP A 135 -1.08 12.34 -9.17
N GLU A 136 -1.42 12.98 -8.07
CA GLU A 136 -1.94 14.36 -8.08
C GLU A 136 -1.00 15.37 -7.44
N VAL A 137 -0.08 14.90 -6.62
CA VAL A 137 0.81 15.78 -5.87
C VAL A 137 1.92 16.33 -6.75
N GLY A 138 2.08 17.61 -6.65
CA GLY A 138 3.27 18.30 -7.06
C GLY A 138 3.60 18.22 -8.51
N GLY A 139 2.78 18.02 -9.12
CA GLY A 139 3.26 18.11 -10.43
C GLY A 139 4.70 18.03 -10.55
#